data_cf736a5e39b78def6ec414906f8ef41b
#
_entry.id   cf736a5e39b78def6ec414906f8ef41b
#
_cell.length_a   1.000
_cell.length_b   1.000
_cell.length_c   1.000
_cell.angle_alpha   90.00
_cell.angle_beta   90.00
_cell.angle_gamma   90.00
#
_symmetry.space_group_name_H-M   'P 1'
#
loop_
_entity.id
_entity.type
_entity.pdbx_description
1 polymer ?
#
loop_
_entity_poly.entity_id
_entity_poly.type
_entity_poly.pdbx_seq_one_letter_code
_entity_poly.pdbx_strand_id
1 'polypeptide(L)'
;MIDNDKESVDYFIENGPLKTPKLNVRSVKVYADGALGSRGASLINSYSDRRNHYGLMRTPLDSIRALAFKLAGTGFQMNTHAIGDNANRIVLNAYKDALYDYRDPRWRIEHAQIIHPDDYDLFNPKIIPSVQPTHATSDMYWLNDRIGTKRAKYSYALADLYKKSGIIALGTDFPVEDINPIMTFYSATYRKDSDGFPEDGFQMENALKRSDALLGMTYFGAYANFEETEKGSIEAGKVADFVILDNDIISGSVTESRIRGTKVVATFIDGKLVFSKRYRE
;
A
#
# COMPACT_ATOMS: atom_id res chain seq x y z
N MET A 1 2.92 8.81 -10.86
CA MET A 1 3.37 7.61 -11.61
C MET A 1 3.06 7.82 -13.08
N ILE A 2 3.91 7.31 -13.96
CA ILE A 2 3.65 7.23 -15.42
C ILE A 2 3.15 5.83 -15.78
N ASP A 3 2.54 5.70 -16.94
CA ASP A 3 2.17 4.41 -17.51
C ASP A 3 3.42 3.63 -17.95
N ASN A 4 3.30 2.31 -18.12
CA ASN A 4 4.40 1.44 -18.52
C ASN A 4 4.51 1.25 -20.04
N ASP A 5 3.87 2.13 -20.82
CA ASP A 5 4.07 2.14 -22.27
C ASP A 5 5.51 2.54 -22.63
N LYS A 6 5.96 2.03 -23.78
CA LYS A 6 7.36 2.18 -24.19
C LYS A 6 7.77 3.66 -24.36
N GLU A 7 6.90 4.49 -24.93
CA GLU A 7 7.19 5.88 -25.24
C GLU A 7 7.36 6.71 -23.97
N SER A 8 6.41 6.59 -23.03
CA SER A 8 6.48 7.25 -21.72
C SER A 8 7.72 6.80 -20.93
N VAL A 9 7.99 5.50 -20.88
CA VAL A 9 9.15 4.95 -20.16
C VAL A 9 10.46 5.46 -20.75
N ASP A 10 10.63 5.41 -22.09
CA ASP A 10 11.84 5.88 -22.75
C ASP A 10 12.07 7.37 -22.52
N TYR A 11 11.01 8.19 -22.71
CA TYR A 11 11.09 9.64 -22.47
C TYR A 11 11.55 9.97 -21.06
N PHE A 12 10.96 9.34 -20.03
CA PHE A 12 11.30 9.65 -18.66
C PHE A 12 12.65 9.08 -18.22
N ILE A 13 13.10 7.95 -18.78
CA ILE A 13 14.47 7.45 -18.54
C ILE A 13 15.50 8.44 -19.09
N GLU A 14 15.28 8.99 -20.28
CA GLU A 14 16.17 9.96 -20.91
C GLU A 14 16.21 11.29 -20.17
N ASN A 15 15.06 11.78 -19.68
CA ASN A 15 14.94 13.09 -19.05
C ASN A 15 15.06 13.07 -17.51
N GLY A 16 15.05 11.89 -16.88
CA GLY A 16 15.12 11.71 -15.44
C GLY A 16 13.80 12.02 -14.70
N PRO A 17 13.77 11.82 -13.38
CA PRO A 17 12.61 12.14 -12.54
C PRO A 17 12.28 13.62 -12.54
N LEU A 18 10.99 13.96 -12.69
CA LEU A 18 10.51 15.33 -12.64
C LEU A 18 10.06 15.67 -11.20
N LYS A 19 10.70 16.69 -10.61
CA LYS A 19 10.33 17.21 -9.28
C LYS A 19 10.01 18.69 -9.36
N THR A 20 8.84 19.09 -8.85
CA THR A 20 8.43 20.48 -8.64
C THR A 20 7.84 20.61 -7.23
N PRO A 21 7.54 21.81 -6.72
CA PRO A 21 6.88 21.95 -5.42
C PRO A 21 5.54 21.22 -5.28
N LYS A 22 4.89 20.89 -6.41
CA LYS A 22 3.54 20.27 -6.43
C LYS A 22 3.48 18.93 -7.15
N LEU A 23 4.58 18.46 -7.73
CA LEU A 23 4.58 17.25 -8.54
C LEU A 23 5.91 16.51 -8.37
N ASN A 24 5.83 15.21 -8.10
CA ASN A 24 6.96 14.31 -8.11
C ASN A 24 6.64 13.11 -9.01
N VAL A 25 7.29 13.04 -10.17
CA VAL A 25 7.14 11.95 -11.16
C VAL A 25 8.43 11.15 -11.17
N ARG A 26 8.45 10.03 -10.43
CA ARG A 26 9.63 9.17 -10.36
C ARG A 26 9.29 7.69 -10.25
N SER A 27 8.11 7.31 -10.73
CA SER A 27 7.71 5.89 -10.71
C SER A 27 6.88 5.51 -11.92
N VAL A 28 7.01 4.25 -12.31
CA VAL A 28 6.26 3.60 -13.40
C VAL A 28 5.23 2.67 -12.77
N LYS A 29 3.95 2.79 -13.15
CA LYS A 29 2.87 1.90 -12.71
C LYS A 29 2.78 0.69 -13.63
N VAL A 30 2.74 -0.50 -13.03
CA VAL A 30 2.55 -1.78 -13.72
C VAL A 30 1.40 -2.55 -13.08
N TYR A 31 0.67 -3.32 -13.88
CA TYR A 31 -0.37 -4.22 -13.40
C TYR A 31 0.04 -5.66 -13.68
N ALA A 32 0.49 -6.39 -12.66
CA ALA A 32 0.85 -7.80 -12.83
C ALA A 32 -0.36 -8.68 -13.06
N ASP A 33 -1.44 -8.48 -12.30
CA ASP A 33 -2.67 -9.27 -12.37
C ASP A 33 -3.93 -8.41 -12.17
N GLY A 34 -5.06 -9.04 -11.87
CA GLY A 34 -6.34 -8.39 -11.60
C GLY A 34 -6.81 -8.56 -10.16
N ALA A 35 -8.05 -8.12 -9.88
CA ALA A 35 -8.63 -8.13 -8.53
C ALA A 35 -9.06 -9.53 -8.08
N LEU A 36 -9.00 -9.78 -6.76
CA LEU A 36 -9.38 -11.07 -6.15
C LEU A 36 -10.89 -11.34 -6.26
N GLY A 37 -11.71 -10.33 -5.97
CA GLY A 37 -13.17 -10.47 -5.98
C GLY A 37 -13.74 -10.91 -7.32
N SER A 38 -13.20 -10.40 -8.43
CA SER A 38 -13.55 -10.79 -9.81
C SER A 38 -12.88 -12.08 -10.28
N ARG A 39 -12.05 -12.71 -9.48
CA ARG A 39 -11.19 -13.86 -9.82
C ARG A 39 -10.16 -13.56 -10.92
N GLY A 40 -9.72 -12.31 -10.98
CA GLY A 40 -8.65 -11.87 -11.87
C GLY A 40 -7.26 -11.98 -11.27
N ALA A 41 -7.13 -12.05 -9.94
CA ALA A 41 -5.85 -12.22 -9.26
C ALA A 41 -5.18 -13.55 -9.63
N SER A 42 -3.90 -13.50 -9.97
CA SER A 42 -3.14 -14.68 -10.41
C SER A 42 -2.66 -15.49 -9.21
N LEU A 43 -3.19 -16.72 -9.09
CA LEU A 43 -2.95 -17.62 -7.95
C LEU A 43 -2.09 -18.82 -8.34
N ILE A 44 -1.27 -19.30 -7.40
CA ILE A 44 -0.49 -20.54 -7.52
C ILE A 44 -1.44 -21.75 -7.58
N ASN A 45 -2.47 -21.75 -6.75
CA ASN A 45 -3.49 -22.80 -6.73
C ASN A 45 -4.84 -22.21 -7.20
N SER A 46 -5.70 -23.06 -7.79
CA SER A 46 -7.00 -22.61 -8.31
C SER A 46 -7.86 -21.93 -7.24
N TYR A 47 -8.74 -21.04 -7.67
CA TYR A 47 -9.78 -20.49 -6.81
C TYR A 47 -10.58 -21.60 -6.14
N SER A 48 -10.93 -21.44 -4.86
CA SER A 48 -11.67 -22.45 -4.10
C SER A 48 -13.08 -22.63 -4.61
N ASP A 49 -13.71 -21.54 -5.05
CA ASP A 49 -15.05 -21.50 -5.60
C ASP A 49 -15.10 -21.68 -7.14
N ARG A 50 -13.94 -21.89 -7.78
CA ARG A 50 -13.88 -22.12 -9.23
C ARG A 50 -12.69 -23.02 -9.59
N ARG A 51 -12.95 -24.31 -9.73
CA ARG A 51 -11.93 -25.30 -10.09
C ARG A 51 -11.25 -24.98 -11.42
N ASN A 52 -9.95 -25.25 -11.51
CA ASN A 52 -9.11 -25.02 -12.70
C ASN A 52 -9.11 -23.58 -13.19
N HIS A 53 -9.42 -22.62 -12.30
CA HIS A 53 -9.30 -21.21 -12.58
C HIS A 53 -8.25 -20.59 -11.63
N TYR A 54 -7.23 -19.97 -12.22
CA TYR A 54 -6.05 -19.47 -11.49
C TYR A 54 -5.90 -17.94 -11.60
N GLY A 55 -6.90 -17.28 -12.17
CA GLY A 55 -6.77 -15.86 -12.52
C GLY A 55 -5.92 -15.64 -13.78
N LEU A 56 -5.39 -14.45 -13.93
CA LEU A 56 -4.67 -14.06 -15.15
C LEU A 56 -3.54 -13.08 -14.82
N MET A 57 -2.35 -13.35 -15.33
CA MET A 57 -1.30 -12.34 -15.45
C MET A 57 -1.67 -11.35 -16.56
N ARG A 58 -1.81 -10.05 -16.21
CA ARG A 58 -2.06 -8.97 -17.18
C ARG A 58 -0.79 -8.57 -17.91
N THR A 59 0.33 -8.56 -17.19
CA THR A 59 1.66 -8.33 -17.76
C THR A 59 2.45 -9.64 -17.69
N PRO A 60 2.97 -10.17 -18.83
CA PRO A 60 3.77 -11.39 -18.83
C PRO A 60 5.04 -11.25 -18.00
N LEU A 61 5.52 -12.37 -17.43
CA LEU A 61 6.75 -12.43 -16.62
C LEU A 61 7.95 -11.79 -17.33
N ASP A 62 8.18 -12.13 -18.59
CA ASP A 62 9.34 -11.62 -19.34
C ASP A 62 9.27 -10.10 -19.52
N SER A 63 8.06 -9.55 -19.70
CA SER A 63 7.85 -8.09 -19.79
C SER A 63 8.11 -7.41 -18.44
N ILE A 64 7.65 -8.01 -17.32
CA ILE A 64 7.94 -7.53 -15.97
C ILE A 64 9.45 -7.51 -15.72
N ARG A 65 10.14 -8.60 -16.01
CA ARG A 65 11.60 -8.70 -15.84
C ARG A 65 12.35 -7.70 -16.73
N ALA A 66 12.01 -7.63 -18.00
CA ALA A 66 12.66 -6.69 -18.94
C ALA A 66 12.51 -5.24 -18.46
N LEU A 67 11.31 -4.84 -18.04
CA LEU A 67 11.07 -3.50 -17.51
C LEU A 67 11.80 -3.27 -16.19
N ALA A 68 11.84 -4.24 -15.28
CA ALA A 68 12.56 -4.14 -14.03
C ALA A 68 14.06 -3.88 -14.27
N PHE A 69 14.70 -4.68 -15.11
CA PHE A 69 16.12 -4.45 -15.48
C PHE A 69 16.34 -3.12 -16.20
N LYS A 70 15.40 -2.70 -17.04
CA LYS A 70 15.48 -1.41 -17.74
C LYS A 70 15.39 -0.22 -16.78
N LEU A 71 14.57 -0.29 -15.72
CA LEU A 71 14.39 0.78 -14.74
C LEU A 71 15.44 0.77 -13.62
N ALA A 72 16.07 -0.37 -13.36
CA ALA A 72 17.08 -0.46 -12.32
C ALA A 72 18.22 0.55 -12.56
N GLY A 73 18.54 1.34 -11.55
CA GLY A 73 19.60 2.37 -11.62
C GLY A 73 19.23 3.68 -12.33
N THR A 74 18.03 3.81 -12.90
CA THR A 74 17.58 5.06 -13.56
C THR A 74 17.09 6.15 -12.62
N GLY A 75 16.94 5.84 -11.34
CA GLY A 75 16.29 6.73 -10.35
C GLY A 75 14.76 6.63 -10.34
N PHE A 76 14.17 5.80 -11.22
CA PHE A 76 12.74 5.50 -11.20
C PHE A 76 12.43 4.27 -10.36
N GLN A 77 11.28 4.33 -9.67
CA GLN A 77 10.68 3.16 -9.01
C GLN A 77 9.81 2.41 -10.01
N MET A 78 9.77 1.09 -9.88
CA MET A 78 8.72 0.26 -10.46
C MET A 78 7.68 -0.05 -9.37
N ASN A 79 6.44 0.38 -9.57
CA ASN A 79 5.35 0.20 -8.61
C ASN A 79 4.31 -0.72 -9.23
N THR A 80 4.32 -1.97 -8.80
CA THR A 80 3.54 -3.02 -9.46
C THR A 80 2.36 -3.45 -8.59
N HIS A 81 1.15 -3.33 -9.15
CA HIS A 81 -0.05 -3.97 -8.62
C HIS A 81 0.14 -5.48 -8.67
N ALA A 82 0.09 -6.15 -7.53
CA ALA A 82 0.12 -7.59 -7.42
C ALA A 82 -0.77 -8.04 -6.24
N ILE A 83 -1.85 -8.75 -6.57
CA ILE A 83 -2.85 -9.21 -5.60
C ILE A 83 -2.67 -10.71 -5.31
N GLY A 84 -2.63 -11.56 -6.33
CA GLY A 84 -2.49 -13.00 -6.15
C GLY A 84 -1.08 -13.43 -5.73
N ASP A 85 -1.01 -14.56 -5.04
CA ASP A 85 0.26 -15.13 -4.56
C ASP A 85 1.23 -15.49 -5.70
N ASN A 86 0.72 -15.90 -6.87
CA ASN A 86 1.54 -16.12 -8.06
C ASN A 86 2.08 -14.81 -8.63
N ALA A 87 1.25 -13.77 -8.74
CA ALA A 87 1.67 -12.47 -9.23
C ALA A 87 2.72 -11.84 -8.29
N ASN A 88 2.49 -11.86 -6.99
CA ASN A 88 3.44 -11.38 -5.99
C ASN A 88 4.79 -12.11 -6.09
N ARG A 89 4.79 -13.45 -6.18
CA ARG A 89 6.01 -14.25 -6.37
C ARG A 89 6.79 -13.85 -7.61
N ILE A 90 6.11 -13.69 -8.73
CA ILE A 90 6.72 -13.30 -10.01
C ILE A 90 7.39 -11.93 -9.90
N VAL A 91 6.65 -10.93 -9.35
CA VAL A 91 7.15 -9.56 -9.25
C VAL A 91 8.28 -9.45 -8.23
N LEU A 92 8.14 -10.07 -7.07
CA LEU A 92 9.17 -10.07 -6.02
C LEU A 92 10.49 -10.66 -6.50
N ASN A 93 10.45 -11.78 -7.25
CA ASN A 93 11.65 -12.37 -7.82
C ASN A 93 12.26 -11.48 -8.91
N ALA A 94 11.46 -10.89 -9.79
CA ALA A 94 11.95 -9.95 -10.79
C ALA A 94 12.64 -8.73 -10.13
N TYR A 95 12.07 -8.19 -9.06
CA TYR A 95 12.64 -7.09 -8.30
C TYR A 95 13.94 -7.49 -7.59
N LYS A 96 13.94 -8.64 -6.91
CA LYS A 96 15.14 -9.19 -6.27
C LYS A 96 16.31 -9.26 -7.23
N ASP A 97 16.08 -9.81 -8.43
CA ASP A 97 17.12 -9.98 -9.44
C ASP A 97 17.61 -8.61 -9.98
N ALA A 98 16.67 -7.71 -10.34
CA ALA A 98 16.99 -6.41 -10.90
C ALA A 98 17.63 -5.44 -9.91
N LEU A 99 17.30 -5.56 -8.62
CA LEU A 99 17.76 -4.66 -7.55
C LEU A 99 18.95 -5.18 -6.76
N TYR A 100 19.59 -6.25 -7.19
CA TYR A 100 20.67 -6.90 -6.46
C TYR A 100 21.78 -5.91 -6.07
N ASP A 101 22.27 -5.11 -6.99
CA ASP A 101 23.38 -4.17 -6.80
C ASP A 101 22.95 -2.77 -6.32
N TYR A 102 21.65 -2.51 -6.20
CA TYR A 102 21.16 -1.18 -5.83
C TYR A 102 20.84 -1.08 -4.33
N ARG A 103 21.27 0.02 -3.68
CA ARG A 103 21.16 0.16 -2.22
C ARG A 103 19.80 0.65 -1.76
N ASP A 104 19.21 1.64 -2.44
CA ASP A 104 17.99 2.33 -1.99
C ASP A 104 17.02 2.63 -3.15
N PRO A 105 16.51 1.61 -3.85
CA PRO A 105 15.60 1.79 -4.99
C PRO A 105 14.14 2.07 -4.55
N ARG A 106 13.72 1.60 -3.37
CA ARG A 106 12.38 1.77 -2.77
C ARG A 106 11.24 1.41 -3.72
N TRP A 107 11.38 0.34 -4.49
CA TRP A 107 10.30 -0.10 -5.37
C TRP A 107 9.13 -0.65 -4.56
N ARG A 108 7.92 -0.58 -5.12
CA ARG A 108 6.72 -0.96 -4.36
C ARG A 108 5.99 -2.14 -4.99
N ILE A 109 5.44 -2.98 -4.11
CA ILE A 109 4.35 -3.88 -4.44
C ILE A 109 3.06 -3.21 -3.94
N GLU A 110 2.25 -2.75 -4.87
CA GLU A 110 0.93 -2.19 -4.57
C GLU A 110 -0.03 -3.35 -4.28
N HIS A 111 -0.78 -3.22 -3.23
CA HIS A 111 -1.68 -4.19 -2.59
C HIS A 111 -0.95 -5.28 -1.80
N ALA A 112 0.03 -6.01 -2.34
CA ALA A 112 0.71 -7.12 -1.66
C ALA A 112 -0.30 -7.99 -0.86
N GLN A 113 -1.43 -8.34 -1.51
CA GLN A 113 -2.65 -8.75 -0.81
C GLN A 113 -2.61 -10.18 -0.35
N ILE A 114 -2.12 -11.11 -1.19
CA ILE A 114 -1.92 -12.52 -0.84
C ILE A 114 -0.46 -12.85 -1.06
N ILE A 115 0.27 -13.15 0.00
CA ILE A 115 1.69 -13.50 -0.06
C ILE A 115 1.88 -14.95 0.35
N HIS A 116 2.50 -15.74 -0.51
CA HIS A 116 2.85 -17.10 -0.12
C HIS A 116 3.89 -17.07 1.02
N PRO A 117 3.81 -17.93 2.04
CA PRO A 117 4.72 -17.91 3.20
C PRO A 117 6.20 -17.88 2.84
N ASP A 118 6.60 -18.57 1.79
CA ASP A 118 8.00 -18.65 1.33
C ASP A 118 8.51 -17.33 0.72
N ASP A 119 7.63 -16.38 0.39
CA ASP A 119 7.98 -15.14 -0.33
C ASP A 119 8.09 -13.92 0.59
N TYR A 120 7.69 -14.01 1.87
CA TYR A 120 7.79 -12.89 2.80
C TYR A 120 9.22 -12.35 2.98
N ASP A 121 10.23 -13.21 2.93
CA ASP A 121 11.64 -12.83 3.06
C ASP A 121 12.19 -12.03 1.86
N LEU A 122 11.42 -11.91 0.79
CA LEU A 122 11.75 -11.05 -0.35
C LEU A 122 11.43 -9.58 -0.08
N PHE A 123 10.51 -9.29 0.85
CA PHE A 123 10.26 -7.93 1.30
C PHE A 123 11.41 -7.43 2.19
N ASN A 124 11.87 -6.23 1.92
CA ASN A 124 12.97 -5.56 2.62
C ASN A 124 12.90 -4.05 2.29
N PRO A 125 13.77 -3.18 2.84
CA PRO A 125 13.70 -1.75 2.55
C PRO A 125 13.83 -1.36 1.07
N LYS A 126 14.33 -2.26 0.18
CA LYS A 126 14.37 -2.02 -1.26
C LYS A 126 13.03 -2.31 -1.95
N ILE A 127 12.19 -3.18 -1.36
CA ILE A 127 10.90 -3.64 -1.89
C ILE A 127 9.83 -3.42 -0.83
N ILE A 128 9.13 -2.30 -0.93
CA ILE A 128 8.20 -1.79 0.08
C ILE A 128 6.77 -2.27 -0.22
N PRO A 129 6.07 -2.88 0.74
CA PRO A 129 4.63 -3.12 0.61
C PRO A 129 3.86 -1.78 0.73
N SER A 130 2.99 -1.52 -0.24
CA SER A 130 2.11 -0.35 -0.29
C SER A 130 0.67 -0.87 -0.32
N VAL A 131 -0.01 -0.82 0.82
CA VAL A 131 -1.21 -1.62 1.10
C VAL A 131 -2.41 -0.79 1.55
N GLN A 132 -3.59 -1.38 1.45
CA GLN A 132 -4.85 -0.76 1.81
C GLN A 132 -5.51 -1.57 2.93
N PRO A 133 -5.42 -1.12 4.18
CA PRO A 133 -6.01 -1.85 5.32
C PRO A 133 -7.51 -2.09 5.20
N THR A 134 -8.25 -1.19 4.56
CA THR A 134 -9.69 -1.30 4.33
C THR A 134 -10.05 -2.46 3.41
N HIS A 135 -9.19 -2.84 2.45
CA HIS A 135 -9.44 -4.03 1.62
C HIS A 135 -9.61 -5.30 2.45
N ALA A 136 -8.89 -5.44 3.57
CA ALA A 136 -9.07 -6.61 4.44
C ALA A 136 -10.47 -6.68 5.03
N THR A 137 -11.03 -5.54 5.43
CA THR A 137 -12.32 -5.44 6.11
C THR A 137 -13.50 -5.37 5.14
N SER A 138 -13.29 -4.96 3.90
CA SER A 138 -14.28 -5.04 2.83
C SER A 138 -14.35 -6.44 2.19
N ASP A 139 -13.21 -7.13 2.11
CA ASP A 139 -13.10 -8.43 1.45
C ASP A 139 -13.36 -9.63 2.39
N MET A 140 -13.29 -9.45 3.72
CA MET A 140 -13.43 -10.53 4.71
C MET A 140 -14.70 -11.36 4.55
N TYR A 141 -15.78 -10.77 4.03
CA TYR A 141 -17.09 -11.41 3.86
C TYR A 141 -17.10 -12.54 2.82
N TRP A 142 -16.19 -12.47 1.84
CA TRP A 142 -16.15 -13.44 0.74
C TRP A 142 -14.76 -14.04 0.49
N LEU A 143 -13.75 -13.59 1.21
CA LEU A 143 -12.36 -14.04 1.04
C LEU A 143 -12.22 -15.56 1.11
N ASN A 144 -12.83 -16.19 2.13
CA ASN A 144 -12.77 -17.64 2.31
C ASN A 144 -13.39 -18.41 1.14
N ASP A 145 -14.42 -17.87 0.51
CA ASP A 145 -15.03 -18.49 -0.68
C ASP A 145 -14.06 -18.50 -1.85
N ARG A 146 -13.33 -17.39 -2.04
CA ARG A 146 -12.38 -17.23 -3.16
C ARG A 146 -11.17 -18.12 -3.03
N ILE A 147 -10.54 -18.16 -1.86
CA ILE A 147 -9.23 -18.79 -1.70
C ILE A 147 -9.15 -19.88 -0.62
N GLY A 148 -10.23 -20.09 0.12
CA GLY A 148 -10.28 -21.05 1.23
C GLY A 148 -9.56 -20.56 2.48
N THR A 149 -9.94 -21.10 3.64
CA THR A 149 -9.46 -20.68 4.96
C THR A 149 -7.94 -20.76 5.14
N LYS A 150 -7.28 -21.74 4.47
CA LYS A 150 -5.83 -21.90 4.59
C LYS A 150 -5.07 -20.72 3.97
N ARG A 151 -5.44 -20.30 2.75
CA ARG A 151 -4.78 -19.18 2.06
C ARG A 151 -5.21 -17.83 2.63
N ALA A 152 -6.44 -17.73 3.11
CA ALA A 152 -6.94 -16.51 3.75
C ALA A 152 -6.05 -16.06 4.92
N LYS A 153 -5.42 -16.98 5.64
CA LYS A 153 -4.48 -16.65 6.74
C LYS A 153 -3.24 -15.87 6.30
N TYR A 154 -2.88 -15.94 5.02
CA TYR A 154 -1.71 -15.25 4.44
C TYR A 154 -2.11 -14.03 3.61
N SER A 155 -3.37 -13.61 3.73
CA SER A 155 -3.91 -12.45 3.01
C SER A 155 -3.99 -11.26 3.94
N TYR A 156 -3.72 -10.07 3.40
CA TYR A 156 -3.77 -8.80 4.15
C TYR A 156 -2.91 -8.82 5.42
N ALA A 157 -1.74 -9.45 5.34
CA ALA A 157 -0.86 -9.71 6.48
C ALA A 157 0.02 -8.49 6.81
N LEU A 158 -0.60 -7.38 7.24
CA LEU A 158 0.07 -6.09 7.45
C LEU A 158 1.23 -6.19 8.43
N ALA A 159 1.02 -6.86 9.58
CA ALA A 159 2.04 -6.99 10.62
C ALA A 159 3.25 -7.81 10.13
N ASP A 160 3.02 -8.91 9.41
CA ASP A 160 4.10 -9.72 8.86
C ASP A 160 4.88 -8.97 7.77
N LEU A 161 4.19 -8.28 6.86
CA LEU A 161 4.82 -7.43 5.85
C LEU A 161 5.67 -6.33 6.49
N TYR A 162 5.14 -5.62 7.49
CA TYR A 162 5.87 -4.59 8.21
C TYR A 162 7.10 -5.14 8.93
N LYS A 163 6.95 -6.29 9.60
CA LYS A 163 8.05 -6.95 10.30
C LYS A 163 9.20 -7.33 9.35
N LYS A 164 8.89 -7.74 8.11
CA LYS A 164 9.90 -8.15 7.12
C LYS A 164 10.54 -6.96 6.42
N SER A 165 9.76 -6.00 5.97
CA SER A 165 10.28 -4.84 5.23
C SER A 165 10.83 -3.73 6.13
N GLY A 166 10.39 -3.64 7.39
CA GLY A 166 10.66 -2.51 8.29
C GLY A 166 9.89 -1.23 7.92
N ILE A 167 9.18 -1.22 6.79
CA ILE A 167 8.46 -0.08 6.22
C ILE A 167 7.18 -0.61 5.59
N ILE A 168 6.04 0.06 5.84
CA ILE A 168 4.77 -0.25 5.20
C ILE A 168 4.03 1.06 4.87
N ALA A 169 3.75 1.31 3.60
CA ALA A 169 2.97 2.47 3.19
C ALA A 169 1.48 2.11 3.17
N LEU A 170 0.65 2.96 3.80
CA LEU A 170 -0.78 2.74 3.90
C LEU A 170 -1.55 3.79 3.08
N GLY A 171 -2.56 3.35 2.34
CA GLY A 171 -3.43 4.19 1.54
C GLY A 171 -4.86 3.66 1.46
N THR A 172 -5.74 4.38 0.76
CA THR A 172 -7.15 4.02 0.57
C THR A 172 -7.42 3.31 -0.76
N ASP A 173 -6.61 3.58 -1.77
CA ASP A 173 -6.92 3.20 -3.17
C ASP A 173 -8.26 3.80 -3.65
N PHE A 174 -8.60 5.02 -3.17
CA PHE A 174 -9.81 5.72 -3.63
C PHE A 174 -9.82 5.85 -5.17
N PRO A 175 -10.94 5.56 -5.84
CA PRO A 175 -12.30 5.35 -5.33
C PRO A 175 -12.71 3.88 -5.09
N VAL A 176 -11.77 2.94 -5.04
CA VAL A 176 -12.08 1.53 -4.75
C VAL A 176 -12.62 1.41 -3.31
N GLU A 177 -11.95 2.08 -2.38
CA GLU A 177 -12.42 2.24 -1.00
C GLU A 177 -12.82 3.70 -0.73
N ASP A 178 -13.45 3.95 0.43
CA ASP A 178 -13.77 5.31 0.88
C ASP A 178 -12.50 6.15 1.05
N ILE A 179 -12.57 7.44 0.72
CA ILE A 179 -11.45 8.37 0.82
C ILE A 179 -11.04 8.68 2.27
N ASN A 180 -11.86 8.32 3.26
CA ASN A 180 -11.64 8.70 4.65
C ASN A 180 -10.39 8.03 5.27
N PRO A 181 -9.29 8.75 5.54
CA PRO A 181 -8.05 8.17 6.06
C PRO A 181 -8.19 7.64 7.49
N ILE A 182 -9.19 8.09 8.26
CA ILE A 182 -9.46 7.55 9.60
C ILE A 182 -9.91 6.08 9.50
N MET A 183 -10.61 5.71 8.42
CA MET A 183 -10.98 4.30 8.20
C MET A 183 -9.77 3.44 7.84
N THR A 184 -8.80 3.98 7.10
CA THR A 184 -7.51 3.30 6.88
C THR A 184 -6.79 3.01 8.20
N PHE A 185 -6.70 4.02 9.08
CA PHE A 185 -6.11 3.86 10.42
C PHE A 185 -6.87 2.83 11.25
N TYR A 186 -8.21 2.93 11.26
CA TYR A 186 -9.07 2.06 12.04
C TYR A 186 -8.97 0.59 11.58
N SER A 187 -9.06 0.35 10.29
CA SER A 187 -8.91 -1.00 9.73
C SER A 187 -7.50 -1.57 9.92
N ALA A 188 -6.46 -0.72 9.89
CA ALA A 188 -5.09 -1.17 10.15
C ALA A 188 -4.89 -1.63 11.60
N THR A 189 -5.57 -0.98 12.56
CA THR A 189 -5.33 -1.18 14.01
C THR A 189 -6.34 -2.10 14.68
N TYR A 190 -7.61 -2.07 14.25
CA TYR A 190 -8.69 -2.86 14.84
C TYR A 190 -9.20 -3.97 13.92
N ARG A 191 -8.81 -3.95 12.66
CA ARG A 191 -9.20 -4.97 11.69
C ARG A 191 -10.72 -5.13 11.58
N LYS A 192 -11.44 -4.00 11.65
CA LYS A 192 -12.90 -3.91 11.60
C LYS A 192 -13.33 -2.96 10.49
N ASP A 193 -14.52 -3.19 9.98
CA ASP A 193 -15.16 -2.30 9.01
C ASP A 193 -15.75 -1.02 9.63
N SER A 194 -16.44 -0.22 8.82
CA SER A 194 -17.06 1.04 9.25
C SER A 194 -18.14 0.87 10.32
N ASP A 195 -18.76 -0.30 10.42
CA ASP A 195 -19.78 -0.61 11.42
C ASP A 195 -19.19 -1.16 12.73
N GLY A 196 -17.89 -1.50 12.71
CA GLY A 196 -17.16 -2.08 13.86
C GLY A 196 -17.24 -3.60 13.88
N PHE A 197 -17.53 -4.23 12.74
CA PHE A 197 -17.59 -5.68 12.59
C PHE A 197 -16.27 -6.21 11.99
N PRO A 198 -15.85 -7.44 12.35
CA PRO A 198 -16.38 -8.31 13.39
C PRO A 198 -15.98 -7.84 14.79
N GLU A 199 -16.73 -8.23 15.84
CA GLU A 199 -16.54 -7.74 17.22
C GLU A 199 -15.10 -7.92 17.72
N ASP A 200 -14.48 -9.08 17.42
CA ASP A 200 -13.11 -9.41 17.82
C ASP A 200 -12.05 -8.96 16.79
N GLY A 201 -12.44 -8.31 15.69
CA GLY A 201 -11.56 -7.95 14.58
C GLY A 201 -11.22 -9.12 13.65
N PHE A 202 -10.99 -8.82 12.38
CA PHE A 202 -10.62 -9.79 11.36
C PHE A 202 -9.10 -10.06 11.35
N GLN A 203 -8.65 -11.27 11.67
CA GLN A 203 -7.23 -11.63 11.69
C GLN A 203 -6.38 -10.63 12.51
N MET A 204 -6.68 -10.52 13.80
CA MET A 204 -6.03 -9.54 14.69
C MET A 204 -4.51 -9.73 14.84
N GLU A 205 -3.99 -10.90 14.55
CA GLU A 205 -2.54 -11.16 14.44
C GLU A 205 -1.86 -10.28 13.37
N ASN A 206 -2.62 -9.78 12.41
CA ASN A 206 -2.18 -8.89 11.35
C ASN A 206 -2.44 -7.39 11.63
N ALA A 207 -2.97 -7.06 12.81
CA ALA A 207 -3.18 -5.66 13.21
C ALA A 207 -1.84 -4.94 13.43
N LEU A 208 -1.78 -3.68 13.04
CA LEU A 208 -0.66 -2.80 13.37
C LEU A 208 -0.90 -2.10 14.72
N LYS A 209 0.17 -1.74 15.42
CA LYS A 209 0.07 -0.80 16.55
C LYS A 209 -0.36 0.58 16.01
N ARG A 210 -1.03 1.37 16.84
CA ARG A 210 -1.50 2.72 16.45
C ARG A 210 -0.35 3.61 15.95
N SER A 211 0.82 3.57 16.62
CA SER A 211 2.02 4.29 16.19
C SER A 211 2.48 3.86 14.80
N ASP A 212 2.50 2.56 14.52
CA ASP A 212 2.99 2.00 13.27
C ASP A 212 2.00 2.30 12.12
N ALA A 213 0.70 2.24 12.39
CA ALA A 213 -0.33 2.65 11.45
C ALA A 213 -0.23 4.15 11.10
N LEU A 214 0.01 5.02 12.09
CA LEU A 214 0.22 6.45 11.83
C LEU A 214 1.47 6.68 10.99
N LEU A 215 2.59 6.03 11.31
CA LEU A 215 3.81 6.09 10.49
C LEU A 215 3.56 5.62 9.06
N GLY A 216 2.79 4.53 8.89
CA GLY A 216 2.40 4.01 7.57
C GLY A 216 1.64 5.01 6.72
N MET A 217 0.75 5.78 7.34
CA MET A 217 -0.05 6.81 6.67
C MET A 217 0.69 8.14 6.43
N THR A 218 1.84 8.35 7.06
CA THR A 218 2.56 9.63 7.04
C THR A 218 4.00 9.46 6.59
N TYR A 219 4.92 9.20 7.52
CA TYR A 219 6.35 9.13 7.26
C TYR A 219 6.73 8.04 6.25
N PHE A 220 6.18 6.84 6.37
CA PHE A 220 6.50 5.75 5.44
C PHE A 220 5.94 5.98 4.03
N GLY A 221 4.80 6.66 3.92
CA GLY A 221 4.28 7.12 2.63
C GLY A 221 5.22 8.13 1.97
N ALA A 222 5.72 9.11 2.73
CA ALA A 222 6.71 10.07 2.25
C ALA A 222 8.03 9.38 1.89
N TYR A 223 8.53 8.48 2.75
CA TYR A 223 9.73 7.68 2.50
C TYR A 223 9.62 6.85 1.21
N ALA A 224 8.51 6.15 1.05
CA ALA A 224 8.26 5.34 -0.15
C ALA A 224 8.24 6.17 -1.45
N ASN A 225 8.10 7.50 -1.36
CA ASN A 225 8.11 8.43 -2.49
C ASN A 225 9.35 9.34 -2.53
N PHE A 226 10.38 9.07 -1.69
CA PHE A 226 11.61 9.89 -1.55
C PHE A 226 11.32 11.34 -1.16
N GLU A 227 10.37 11.57 -0.27
CA GLU A 227 9.95 12.88 0.22
C GLU A 227 10.02 13.02 1.74
N GLU A 228 10.62 12.07 2.44
CA GLU A 228 10.71 12.05 3.91
C GLU A 228 11.55 13.20 4.49
N THR A 229 12.41 13.80 3.71
CA THR A 229 13.17 14.99 4.09
C THR A 229 12.35 16.27 3.96
N GLU A 230 11.24 16.22 3.21
CA GLU A 230 10.39 17.38 2.92
C GLU A 230 9.06 17.33 3.68
N LYS A 231 8.50 16.15 3.93
CA LYS A 231 7.18 15.94 4.54
C LYS A 231 7.08 14.59 5.27
N GLY A 232 5.90 14.27 5.78
CA GLY A 232 5.59 12.98 6.46
C GLY A 232 5.82 13.00 7.97
N SER A 233 6.44 14.05 8.51
CA SER A 233 6.59 14.30 9.96
C SER A 233 6.56 15.79 10.26
N ILE A 234 6.22 16.15 11.49
CA ILE A 234 6.20 17.55 11.97
C ILE A 234 7.58 17.85 12.55
N GLU A 235 8.47 18.40 11.71
CA GLU A 235 9.84 18.74 12.07
C GLU A 235 10.22 20.09 11.46
N ALA A 236 11.10 20.83 12.16
CA ALA A 236 11.61 22.10 11.64
C ALA A 236 12.33 21.92 10.29
N GLY A 237 11.98 22.73 9.31
CA GLY A 237 12.54 22.67 7.95
C GLY A 237 11.70 21.87 6.94
N LYS A 238 10.71 21.10 7.39
CA LYS A 238 9.76 20.42 6.50
C LYS A 238 8.57 21.31 6.13
N VAL A 239 7.91 20.96 5.04
CA VAL A 239 6.69 21.63 4.59
C VAL A 239 5.60 21.46 5.68
N ALA A 240 4.89 22.53 5.98
CA ALA A 240 3.84 22.53 6.98
C ALA A 240 2.52 21.96 6.43
N ASP A 241 2.57 20.68 6.06
CA ASP A 241 1.43 19.85 5.67
C ASP A 241 0.98 19.03 6.87
N PHE A 242 -0.14 19.41 7.51
CA PHE A 242 -0.64 18.70 8.68
C PHE A 242 -2.15 18.82 8.83
N VAL A 243 -2.72 17.92 9.63
CA VAL A 243 -4.12 17.93 10.02
C VAL A 243 -4.28 18.06 11.55
N ILE A 244 -5.37 18.69 11.97
CA ILE A 244 -5.81 18.71 13.37
C ILE A 244 -7.01 17.79 13.49
N LEU A 245 -6.92 16.82 14.40
CA LEU A 245 -7.98 15.87 14.71
C LEU A 245 -8.68 16.26 16.02
N ASP A 246 -9.93 15.86 16.19
CA ASP A 246 -10.69 16.08 17.42
C ASP A 246 -10.43 15.04 18.53
N ASN A 247 -9.63 14.01 18.23
CA ASN A 247 -9.20 12.98 19.17
C ASN A 247 -7.70 12.68 19.00
N ASP A 248 -7.07 12.28 20.12
CA ASP A 248 -5.73 11.67 20.10
C ASP A 248 -5.84 10.19 19.70
N ILE A 249 -5.62 9.90 18.42
CA ILE A 249 -5.72 8.53 17.88
C ILE A 249 -4.58 7.60 18.32
N ILE A 250 -3.53 8.15 18.94
CA ILE A 250 -2.37 7.37 19.43
C ILE A 250 -2.54 6.93 20.88
N SER A 251 -3.17 7.77 21.70
CA SER A 251 -3.33 7.50 23.14
C SER A 251 -4.10 6.21 23.39
N GLY A 252 -3.53 5.33 24.23
CA GLY A 252 -4.19 4.11 24.70
C GLY A 252 -5.46 4.36 25.52
N SER A 253 -5.66 5.59 26.05
CA SER A 253 -6.86 5.98 26.81
C SER A 253 -8.07 6.29 25.92
N VAL A 254 -7.88 6.52 24.62
CA VAL A 254 -8.99 6.78 23.68
C VAL A 254 -9.60 5.47 23.24
N THR A 255 -10.93 5.34 23.44
CA THR A 255 -11.68 4.13 23.11
C THR A 255 -11.75 3.89 21.59
N GLU A 256 -11.96 2.65 21.20
CA GLU A 256 -12.14 2.24 19.81
C GLU A 256 -13.22 3.06 19.09
N SER A 257 -14.39 3.21 19.70
CA SER A 257 -15.52 3.95 19.12
C SER A 257 -15.19 5.42 18.87
N ARG A 258 -14.41 6.05 19.76
CA ARG A 258 -13.95 7.43 19.58
C ARG A 258 -12.95 7.54 18.45
N ILE A 259 -12.05 6.56 18.28
CA ILE A 259 -11.10 6.53 17.14
C ILE A 259 -11.86 6.42 15.84
N ARG A 260 -12.80 5.48 15.72
CA ARG A 260 -13.66 5.33 14.55
C ARG A 260 -14.44 6.61 14.23
N GLY A 261 -14.89 7.32 15.22
CA GLY A 261 -15.65 8.57 15.11
C GLY A 261 -14.80 9.83 14.95
N THR A 262 -13.45 9.72 14.90
CA THR A 262 -12.55 10.88 14.81
C THR A 262 -12.83 11.72 13.56
N LYS A 263 -12.79 13.04 13.74
CA LYS A 263 -13.03 14.02 12.67
C LYS A 263 -11.80 14.89 12.46
N VAL A 264 -11.57 15.25 11.21
CA VAL A 264 -10.62 16.32 10.86
C VAL A 264 -11.25 17.66 11.23
N VAL A 265 -10.57 18.43 12.08
CA VAL A 265 -10.96 19.78 12.50
C VAL A 265 -10.40 20.83 11.55
N ALA A 266 -9.16 20.66 11.13
CA ALA A 266 -8.51 21.55 10.18
C ALA A 266 -7.45 20.82 9.36
N THR A 267 -7.20 21.29 8.14
CA THR A 267 -6.12 20.81 7.27
C THR A 267 -5.30 22.01 6.79
N PHE A 268 -3.99 21.87 6.89
CA PHE A 268 -3.02 22.83 6.41
C PHE A 268 -2.17 22.22 5.30
N ILE A 269 -1.94 22.99 4.23
CA ILE A 269 -1.04 22.65 3.14
C ILE A 269 -0.09 23.84 2.94
N ASP A 270 1.20 23.59 3.02
CA ASP A 270 2.23 24.64 2.93
C ASP A 270 1.99 25.78 3.94
N GLY A 271 1.59 25.40 5.16
CA GLY A 271 1.24 26.34 6.23
C GLY A 271 -0.07 27.11 6.03
N LYS A 272 -0.80 26.89 4.93
CA LYS A 272 -2.06 27.57 4.63
C LYS A 272 -3.24 26.71 5.06
N LEU A 273 -4.18 27.30 5.79
CA LEU A 273 -5.43 26.65 6.14
C LEU A 273 -6.28 26.42 4.89
N VAL A 274 -6.48 25.15 4.50
CA VAL A 274 -7.27 24.76 3.32
C VAL A 274 -8.63 24.16 3.67
N PHE A 275 -8.78 23.69 4.91
CA PHE A 275 -10.04 23.17 5.43
C PHE A 275 -10.18 23.51 6.92
N SER A 276 -11.36 23.93 7.35
CA SER A 276 -11.74 24.06 8.77
C SER A 276 -13.22 23.75 8.95
N LYS A 277 -13.52 22.91 9.96
CA LYS A 277 -14.89 22.58 10.33
C LYS A 277 -15.70 23.81 10.82
N ARG A 278 -15.01 24.85 11.33
CA ARG A 278 -15.65 26.07 11.88
C ARG A 278 -16.13 27.06 10.81
N TYR A 279 -15.72 26.91 9.55
CA TYR A 279 -16.05 27.85 8.44
C TYR A 279 -17.02 27.25 7.41
N ARG A 280 -17.78 26.21 7.77
CA ARG A 280 -18.96 25.82 6.99
C ARG A 280 -20.18 26.50 7.60
N GLU A 281 -20.36 27.77 7.30
CA GLU A 281 -21.67 28.43 7.26
C GLU A 281 -22.33 28.24 5.91
#